data_a88ba4603f7a74295865c06dd0b0dae7
#
_entry.id   a88ba4603f7a74295865c06dd0b0dae7
#
_cell.length_a   1.000
_cell.length_b   1.000
_cell.length_c   1.000
_cell.angle_alpha   90.00
_cell.angle_beta   90.00
_cell.angle_gamma   90.00
#
_symmetry.space_group_name_H-M   'P 1'
#
loop_
_entity.id
_entity.type
_entity.pdbx_description
1 polymer ?
#
loop_
_entity_poly.entity_id
_entity_poly.type
_entity_poly.pdbx_seq_one_letter_code
_entity_poly.pdbx_strand_id
1 'polypeptide(L)'
;DVELLSRVDRKDYKLVVYVPASHLEAVKNAMADAGAGRIGDYSHCFWQVLGTGQFKPEEGAAPYLGAVGQEERVEEFRVEGVVPQTRLGAVLDALRQAHPYEEIAYDLLPLANRVTPYGFGAVGSLASASTTAQIARDAAARLSSLICTVAGDPDRTHKRVAVVGGSGGSLVADAVRSGATLFIAADLRYHE
;
A
#
# COMPACT_ATOMS: atom_id res chain seq x y z
N ASP A 1 -19.45 13.96 5.12
CA ASP A 1 -18.04 13.60 5.03
C ASP A 1 -17.84 12.24 5.65
N VAL A 2 -17.06 11.37 4.99
CA VAL A 2 -16.67 10.05 5.48
C VAL A 2 -15.15 10.02 5.55
N GLU A 3 -14.62 9.54 6.68
CA GLU A 3 -13.19 9.45 6.97
C GLU A 3 -12.82 8.02 7.37
N LEU A 4 -11.55 7.64 7.25
CA LEU A 4 -11.06 6.38 7.79
C LEU A 4 -11.11 6.41 9.32
N LEU A 5 -11.66 5.36 9.93
CA LEU A 5 -11.78 5.24 11.38
C LEU A 5 -10.40 4.99 12.02
N SER A 6 -9.66 4.05 11.49
CA SER A 6 -8.27 3.80 11.90
C SER A 6 -7.37 3.90 10.69
N ARG A 7 -6.41 4.83 10.72
CA ARG A 7 -5.54 5.12 9.60
C ARG A 7 -4.21 4.39 9.74
N VAL A 8 -3.80 3.75 8.66
CA VAL A 8 -2.47 3.16 8.51
C VAL A 8 -1.78 3.90 7.37
N ASP A 9 -0.72 4.60 7.67
CA ASP A 9 0.07 5.29 6.66
C ASP A 9 0.96 4.29 5.93
N ARG A 10 0.66 4.03 4.66
CA ARG A 10 1.54 3.28 3.77
C ARG A 10 2.38 4.26 2.97
N LYS A 11 3.69 4.08 3.01
CA LYS A 11 4.63 4.91 2.27
C LYS A 11 4.95 4.25 0.93
N ASP A 12 4.92 5.05 -0.13
CA ASP A 12 5.50 4.61 -1.39
C ASP A 12 7.03 4.68 -1.30
N TYR A 13 7.70 3.95 -2.18
CA TYR A 13 9.14 3.91 -2.26
C TYR A 13 9.62 4.50 -3.60
N LYS A 14 10.78 5.12 -3.60
CA LYS A 14 11.59 5.31 -4.78
C LYS A 14 12.47 4.07 -4.92
N LEU A 15 12.25 3.28 -5.96
CA LEU A 15 13.16 2.24 -6.37
C LEU A 15 14.20 2.86 -7.30
N VAL A 16 15.46 2.69 -6.96
CA VAL A 16 16.60 3.02 -7.78
C VAL A 16 17.28 1.72 -8.17
N VAL A 17 17.58 1.53 -9.45
CA VAL A 17 18.26 0.32 -9.94
C VAL A 17 19.28 0.72 -11.02
N TYR A 18 20.37 -0.01 -11.10
CA TYR A 18 21.45 0.21 -12.07
C TYR A 18 21.38 -0.90 -13.12
N VAL A 19 21.20 -0.53 -14.39
CA VAL A 19 20.85 -1.48 -15.46
C VAL A 19 21.76 -1.27 -16.66
N PRO A 20 22.40 -2.33 -17.20
CA PRO A 20 23.19 -2.19 -18.44
C PRO A 20 22.28 -1.82 -19.60
N ALA A 21 22.81 -1.04 -20.56
CA ALA A 21 22.05 -0.50 -21.70
C ALA A 21 21.27 -1.57 -22.47
N SER A 22 21.83 -2.78 -22.58
CA SER A 22 21.21 -3.92 -23.28
C SER A 22 19.89 -4.39 -22.69
N HIS A 23 19.62 -4.14 -21.40
CA HIS A 23 18.43 -4.61 -20.68
C HIS A 23 17.53 -3.46 -20.18
N LEU A 24 17.88 -2.23 -20.45
CA LEU A 24 17.20 -1.03 -19.94
C LEU A 24 15.69 -1.07 -20.16
N GLU A 25 15.25 -1.25 -21.40
CA GLU A 25 13.82 -1.23 -21.72
C GLU A 25 13.08 -2.46 -21.20
N ALA A 26 13.72 -3.64 -21.21
CA ALA A 26 13.14 -4.85 -20.67
C ALA A 26 12.88 -4.73 -19.16
N VAL A 27 13.86 -4.23 -18.40
CA VAL A 27 13.74 -4.00 -16.95
C VAL A 27 12.68 -2.95 -16.63
N LYS A 28 12.67 -1.81 -17.34
CA LYS A 28 11.67 -0.75 -17.15
C LYS A 28 10.25 -1.27 -17.40
N ASN A 29 10.05 -2.00 -18.50
CA ASN A 29 8.74 -2.56 -18.84
C ASN A 29 8.28 -3.59 -17.79
N ALA A 30 9.15 -4.51 -17.39
CA ALA A 30 8.83 -5.50 -16.37
C ALA A 30 8.43 -4.85 -15.04
N MET A 31 9.16 -3.83 -14.59
CA MET A 31 8.83 -3.08 -13.37
C MET A 31 7.49 -2.32 -13.53
N ALA A 32 7.22 -1.73 -14.69
CA ALA A 32 5.98 -0.99 -14.97
C ALA A 32 4.75 -1.91 -14.96
N ASP A 33 4.85 -3.06 -15.62
CA ASP A 33 3.78 -4.07 -15.67
C ASP A 33 3.46 -4.63 -14.28
N ALA A 34 4.48 -4.75 -13.43
CA ALA A 34 4.31 -5.15 -12.03
C ALA A 34 3.73 -4.02 -11.13
N GLY A 35 3.66 -2.79 -11.64
CA GLY A 35 2.99 -1.66 -10.98
C GLY A 35 3.90 -0.53 -10.50
N ALA A 36 5.17 -0.49 -10.91
CA ALA A 36 6.05 0.65 -10.69
C ALA A 36 5.72 1.82 -11.66
N GLY A 37 6.23 3.01 -11.35
CA GLY A 37 6.16 4.16 -12.24
C GLY A 37 4.75 4.72 -12.46
N ARG A 38 3.87 4.69 -11.45
CA ARG A 38 2.56 5.35 -11.51
C ARG A 38 2.55 6.64 -10.73
N ILE A 39 2.12 7.74 -11.37
CA ILE A 39 1.95 9.06 -10.76
C ILE A 39 0.62 9.65 -11.23
N GLY A 40 -0.40 9.62 -10.38
CA GLY A 40 -1.77 10.00 -10.77
C GLY A 40 -2.25 9.13 -11.94
N ASP A 41 -2.68 9.77 -12.99
CA ASP A 41 -3.18 9.11 -14.22
C ASP A 41 -2.07 8.76 -15.22
N TYR A 42 -0.79 8.94 -14.85
CA TYR A 42 0.34 8.59 -15.68
C TYR A 42 0.96 7.25 -15.27
N SER A 43 1.35 6.45 -16.25
CA SER A 43 2.10 5.20 -16.08
C SER A 43 3.48 5.31 -16.73
N HIS A 44 4.36 4.34 -16.45
CA HIS A 44 5.74 4.31 -17.00
C HIS A 44 6.55 5.58 -16.65
N CYS A 45 6.25 6.19 -15.50
CA CYS A 45 6.98 7.38 -15.02
C CYS A 45 8.31 6.94 -14.41
N PHE A 46 9.32 6.87 -15.24
CA PHE A 46 10.70 6.61 -14.82
C PHE A 46 11.58 7.79 -15.16
N TRP A 47 12.59 8.00 -14.36
CA TRP A 47 13.71 8.88 -14.65
C TRP A 47 14.97 8.04 -14.81
N GLN A 48 15.85 8.39 -15.74
CA GLN A 48 17.08 7.66 -15.98
C GLN A 48 18.23 8.55 -16.36
N VAL A 49 19.44 8.15 -15.99
CA VAL A 49 20.69 8.82 -16.40
C VAL A 49 21.75 7.75 -16.66
N LEU A 50 22.54 7.97 -17.69
CA LEU A 50 23.71 7.13 -17.99
C LEU A 50 24.85 7.49 -17.03
N GLY A 51 25.48 6.47 -16.48
CA GLY A 51 26.63 6.58 -15.58
C GLY A 51 27.62 5.44 -15.82
N THR A 52 28.61 5.37 -14.95
CA THR A 52 29.59 4.28 -14.96
C THR A 52 29.53 3.55 -13.63
N GLY A 53 29.13 2.28 -13.67
CA GLY A 53 29.24 1.35 -12.54
C GLY A 53 30.65 0.80 -12.43
N GLN A 54 31.10 0.53 -11.21
CA GLN A 54 32.39 -0.12 -10.95
C GLN A 54 32.18 -1.26 -9.96
N PHE A 55 32.72 -2.42 -10.28
CA PHE A 55 32.66 -3.56 -9.40
C PHE A 55 33.85 -4.50 -9.66
N LYS A 56 34.09 -5.39 -8.72
CA LYS A 56 35.11 -6.45 -8.88
C LYS A 56 34.48 -7.76 -8.46
N PRO A 57 34.27 -8.72 -9.39
CA PRO A 57 33.79 -10.05 -9.02
C PRO A 57 34.83 -10.76 -8.17
N GLU A 58 34.44 -11.29 -7.02
CA GLU A 58 35.28 -12.08 -6.14
C GLU A 58 35.10 -13.61 -6.40
N GLU A 59 35.93 -14.43 -5.76
CA GLU A 59 35.85 -15.89 -5.89
C GLU A 59 34.45 -16.40 -5.52
N GLY A 60 33.83 -17.19 -6.39
CA GLY A 60 32.47 -17.71 -6.24
C GLY A 60 31.40 -16.94 -7.03
N ALA A 61 31.73 -15.77 -7.57
CA ALA A 61 30.80 -15.03 -8.44
C ALA A 61 30.76 -15.62 -9.86
N ALA A 62 29.58 -15.52 -10.51
CA ALA A 62 29.37 -15.85 -11.93
C ALA A 62 28.91 -14.59 -12.69
N PRO A 63 29.79 -13.59 -12.90
CA PRO A 63 29.41 -12.29 -13.39
C PRO A 63 28.88 -12.34 -14.82
N TYR A 64 27.81 -11.59 -15.10
CA TYR A 64 27.30 -11.38 -16.46
C TYR A 64 28.31 -10.62 -17.34
N LEU A 65 29.05 -9.68 -16.74
CA LEU A 65 30.12 -8.90 -17.39
C LEU A 65 31.38 -8.99 -16.54
N GLY A 66 32.55 -9.04 -17.20
CA GLY A 66 33.85 -9.05 -16.56
C GLY A 66 34.34 -10.42 -16.11
N ALA A 67 35.45 -10.45 -15.38
CA ALA A 67 36.12 -11.66 -14.92
C ALA A 67 36.44 -11.59 -13.42
N VAL A 68 36.41 -12.76 -12.76
CA VAL A 68 36.75 -12.89 -11.33
C VAL A 68 38.14 -12.31 -11.06
N GLY A 69 38.26 -11.49 -10.04
CA GLY A 69 39.50 -10.86 -9.58
C GLY A 69 39.90 -9.59 -10.34
N GLN A 70 39.17 -9.20 -11.38
CA GLN A 70 39.43 -7.97 -12.14
C GLN A 70 38.43 -6.86 -11.80
N GLU A 71 38.91 -5.62 -11.71
CA GLU A 71 38.04 -4.45 -11.57
C GLU A 71 37.44 -4.10 -12.93
N GLU A 72 36.11 -4.04 -12.97
CA GLU A 72 35.34 -3.73 -14.17
C GLU A 72 34.71 -2.35 -14.05
N ARG A 73 34.59 -1.67 -15.19
CA ARG A 73 33.86 -0.39 -15.35
C ARG A 73 32.92 -0.54 -16.51
N VAL A 74 31.62 -0.43 -16.23
CA VAL A 74 30.57 -0.63 -17.23
C VAL A 74 29.64 0.55 -17.30
N GLU A 75 29.16 0.85 -18.51
CA GLU A 75 28.11 1.84 -18.70
C GLU A 75 26.78 1.26 -18.23
N GLU A 76 26.16 1.94 -17.29
CA GLU A 76 24.87 1.55 -16.72
C GLU A 76 23.94 2.76 -16.65
N PHE A 77 22.67 2.50 -16.83
CA PHE A 77 21.63 3.48 -16.53
C PHE A 77 21.19 3.35 -15.06
N ARG A 78 21.29 4.44 -14.33
CA ARG A 78 20.55 4.59 -13.09
C ARG A 78 19.11 4.90 -13.45
N VAL A 79 18.19 4.00 -13.10
CA VAL A 79 16.75 4.13 -13.35
C VAL A 79 16.04 4.33 -12.03
N GLU A 80 15.13 5.30 -11.97
CA GLU A 80 14.35 5.61 -10.79
C GLU A 80 12.85 5.56 -11.11
N GLY A 81 12.09 4.90 -10.26
CA GLY A 81 10.64 4.85 -10.35
C GLY A 81 9.98 4.83 -8.98
N VAL A 82 8.73 5.29 -8.91
CA VAL A 82 7.94 5.19 -7.69
C VAL A 82 7.27 3.83 -7.64
N VAL A 83 7.30 3.18 -6.48
CA VAL A 83 6.67 1.88 -6.25
C VAL A 83 5.75 1.98 -5.04
N PRO A 84 4.44 1.72 -5.21
CA PRO A 84 3.53 1.61 -4.08
C PRO A 84 3.94 0.45 -3.16
N GLN A 85 3.88 0.66 -1.85
CA GLN A 85 4.22 -0.39 -0.86
C GLN A 85 3.49 -1.71 -1.14
N THR A 86 2.25 -1.65 -1.62
CA THR A 86 1.44 -2.83 -1.94
C THR A 86 1.91 -3.62 -3.15
N ARG A 87 2.75 -3.02 -3.99
CA ARG A 87 3.30 -3.62 -5.21
C ARG A 87 4.78 -3.96 -5.09
N LEU A 88 5.42 -3.60 -3.97
CA LEU A 88 6.87 -3.71 -3.80
C LEU A 88 7.38 -5.14 -4.07
N GLY A 89 6.75 -6.17 -3.50
CA GLY A 89 7.16 -7.56 -3.73
C GLY A 89 7.09 -7.94 -5.21
N ALA A 90 5.95 -7.69 -5.86
CA ALA A 90 5.76 -8.01 -7.27
C ALA A 90 6.75 -7.27 -8.19
N VAL A 91 7.05 -6.00 -7.89
CA VAL A 91 8.02 -5.21 -8.66
C VAL A 91 9.44 -5.74 -8.49
N LEU A 92 9.84 -6.10 -7.27
CA LEU A 92 11.17 -6.66 -7.02
C LEU A 92 11.33 -8.05 -7.66
N ASP A 93 10.28 -8.86 -7.70
CA ASP A 93 10.32 -10.16 -8.38
C ASP A 93 10.44 -9.99 -9.90
N ALA A 94 9.69 -9.05 -10.49
CA ALA A 94 9.80 -8.71 -11.91
C ALA A 94 11.19 -8.14 -12.27
N LEU A 95 11.75 -7.29 -11.40
CA LEU A 95 13.10 -6.78 -11.53
C LEU A 95 14.12 -7.92 -11.58
N ARG A 96 14.08 -8.87 -10.63
CA ARG A 96 14.99 -10.01 -10.58
C ARG A 96 14.92 -10.90 -11.81
N GLN A 97 13.75 -11.06 -12.39
CA GLN A 97 13.56 -11.88 -13.60
C GLN A 97 14.05 -11.19 -14.88
N ALA A 98 13.96 -9.87 -14.96
CA ALA A 98 14.31 -9.10 -16.16
C ALA A 98 15.77 -8.63 -16.16
N HIS A 99 16.41 -8.55 -15.00
CA HIS A 99 17.77 -8.04 -14.87
C HIS A 99 18.79 -9.14 -15.17
N PRO A 100 19.87 -8.86 -15.95
CA PRO A 100 20.84 -9.88 -16.32
C PRO A 100 21.84 -10.26 -15.23
N TYR A 101 21.98 -9.43 -14.17
CA TYR A 101 22.98 -9.67 -13.11
C TYR A 101 22.45 -10.67 -12.07
N GLU A 102 23.32 -11.53 -11.58
CA GLU A 102 23.01 -12.45 -10.48
C GLU A 102 22.75 -11.70 -9.17
N GLU A 103 23.52 -10.63 -8.90
CA GLU A 103 23.33 -9.71 -7.78
C GLU A 103 23.00 -8.34 -8.32
N ILE A 104 21.79 -7.89 -8.06
CA ILE A 104 21.28 -6.63 -8.58
C ILE A 104 21.51 -5.52 -7.57
N ALA A 105 22.22 -4.47 -7.97
CA ALA A 105 22.34 -3.25 -7.18
C ALA A 105 21.07 -2.43 -7.29
N TYR A 106 20.32 -2.28 -6.18
CA TYR A 106 19.16 -1.41 -6.10
C TYR A 106 18.97 -0.82 -4.72
N ASP A 107 18.33 0.34 -4.65
CA ASP A 107 18.00 1.02 -3.40
C ASP A 107 16.49 1.23 -3.28
N LEU A 108 15.96 1.12 -2.06
CA LEU A 108 14.59 1.44 -1.71
C LEU A 108 14.57 2.61 -0.73
N LEU A 109 14.10 3.76 -1.20
CA LEU A 109 14.02 4.99 -0.42
C LEU A 109 12.55 5.26 -0.07
N PRO A 110 12.15 5.25 1.20
CA PRO A 110 10.79 5.59 1.57
C PRO A 110 10.50 7.07 1.29
N LEU A 111 9.36 7.35 0.63
CA LEU A 111 8.97 8.69 0.24
C LEU A 111 8.07 9.34 1.29
N ALA A 112 8.51 10.46 1.86
CA ALA A 112 7.74 11.19 2.87
C ALA A 112 6.52 11.93 2.28
N ASN A 113 6.57 12.29 1.00
CA ASN A 113 5.53 13.05 0.30
C ASN A 113 4.46 12.17 -0.37
N ARG A 114 4.57 10.85 -0.26
CA ARG A 114 3.64 9.90 -0.88
C ARG A 114 3.14 8.91 0.15
N VAL A 115 2.09 9.32 0.82
CA VAL A 115 1.39 8.49 1.80
C VAL A 115 0.01 8.19 1.23
N THR A 116 -0.25 6.94 0.89
CA THR A 116 -1.59 6.51 0.49
C THR A 116 -2.39 6.26 1.75
N PRO A 117 -3.48 7.02 2.00
CA PRO A 117 -4.32 6.76 3.13
C PRO A 117 -4.97 5.38 2.99
N TYR A 118 -4.63 4.51 3.89
CA TYR A 118 -5.19 3.18 4.04
C TYR A 118 -5.66 2.99 5.48
N GLY A 119 -6.73 2.23 5.70
CA GLY A 119 -7.18 2.04 7.06
C GLY A 119 -8.33 1.05 7.19
N PHE A 120 -8.76 0.86 8.42
CA PHE A 120 -9.87 -0.01 8.77
C PHE A 120 -11.06 0.81 9.25
N GLY A 121 -12.25 0.41 8.80
CA GLY A 121 -13.48 1.07 9.14
C GLY A 121 -13.63 2.48 8.58
N ALA A 122 -14.78 3.03 8.79
CA ALA A 122 -15.11 4.40 8.38
C ALA A 122 -15.89 5.10 9.49
N VAL A 123 -15.74 6.39 9.59
CA VAL A 123 -16.55 7.26 10.45
C VAL A 123 -17.12 8.39 9.62
N GLY A 124 -18.36 8.74 9.87
CA GLY A 124 -19.01 9.81 9.12
C GLY A 124 -20.24 10.36 9.81
N SER A 125 -20.75 11.46 9.27
CA SER A 125 -21.98 12.09 9.76
C SER A 125 -23.16 11.73 8.85
N LEU A 126 -24.25 11.30 9.48
CA LEU A 126 -25.52 11.06 8.81
C LEU A 126 -26.08 12.41 8.28
N ALA A 127 -26.85 12.37 7.20
CA ALA A 127 -27.53 13.55 6.68
C ALA A 127 -28.46 14.17 7.73
N SER A 128 -29.23 13.31 8.44
CA SER A 128 -30.05 13.69 9.58
C SER A 128 -29.77 12.77 10.77
N ALA A 129 -29.99 13.26 11.99
CA ALA A 129 -29.88 12.43 13.18
C ALA A 129 -30.98 11.34 13.15
N SER A 130 -30.63 10.14 13.55
CA SER A 130 -31.54 8.97 13.56
C SER A 130 -31.35 8.15 14.82
N THR A 131 -32.40 7.45 15.24
CA THR A 131 -32.31 6.59 16.44
C THR A 131 -31.50 5.33 16.19
N THR A 132 -30.93 4.75 17.26
CA THR A 132 -30.21 3.46 17.19
C THR A 132 -31.08 2.41 16.47
N ALA A 133 -32.36 2.28 16.85
CA ALA A 133 -33.28 1.32 16.25
C ALA A 133 -33.51 1.55 14.75
N GLN A 134 -33.58 2.81 14.31
CA GLN A 134 -33.77 3.10 12.88
C GLN A 134 -32.49 2.79 12.09
N ILE A 135 -31.33 3.19 12.60
CA ILE A 135 -30.04 2.89 11.97
C ILE A 135 -29.80 1.37 11.87
N ALA A 136 -30.16 0.63 12.93
CA ALA A 136 -30.04 -0.83 12.92
C ALA A 136 -30.93 -1.49 11.85
N ARG A 137 -32.19 -1.04 11.72
CA ARG A 137 -33.12 -1.53 10.66
C ARG A 137 -32.56 -1.23 9.26
N ASP A 138 -32.11 0.00 9.04
CA ASP A 138 -31.58 0.43 7.74
C ASP A 138 -30.30 -0.34 7.37
N ALA A 139 -29.41 -0.58 8.34
CA ALA A 139 -28.21 -1.37 8.15
C ALA A 139 -28.54 -2.82 7.83
N ALA A 140 -29.43 -3.45 8.61
CA ALA A 140 -29.86 -4.83 8.38
C ALA A 140 -30.48 -5.01 6.98
N ALA A 141 -31.35 -4.09 6.56
CA ALA A 141 -31.97 -4.12 5.24
C ALA A 141 -30.93 -3.99 4.11
N ARG A 142 -29.98 -3.07 4.22
CA ARG A 142 -28.93 -2.85 3.20
C ARG A 142 -27.93 -4.00 3.11
N LEU A 143 -27.64 -4.65 4.25
CA LEU A 143 -26.72 -5.79 4.32
C LEU A 143 -27.42 -7.14 4.11
N SER A 144 -28.74 -7.15 3.87
CA SER A 144 -29.56 -8.37 3.77
C SER A 144 -29.38 -9.29 4.99
N SER A 145 -29.20 -8.70 6.16
CA SER A 145 -29.02 -9.44 7.42
C SER A 145 -30.35 -9.78 8.06
N LEU A 146 -30.53 -11.02 8.45
CA LEU A 146 -31.73 -11.49 9.15
C LEU A 146 -31.71 -11.12 10.64
N ILE A 147 -30.53 -10.84 11.19
CA ILE A 147 -30.35 -10.57 12.64
C ILE A 147 -29.50 -9.31 12.77
N CYS A 148 -29.93 -8.38 13.61
CA CYS A 148 -29.16 -7.24 14.06
C CYS A 148 -29.32 -7.09 15.58
N THR A 149 -28.23 -7.22 16.31
CA THR A 149 -28.21 -7.06 17.77
C THR A 149 -27.87 -5.62 18.10
N VAL A 150 -28.63 -5.02 19.00
CA VAL A 150 -28.42 -3.66 19.51
C VAL A 150 -28.02 -3.75 20.98
N ALA A 151 -26.89 -3.11 21.31
CA ALA A 151 -26.46 -2.90 22.69
C ALA A 151 -26.61 -1.40 23.04
N GLY A 152 -27.33 -1.11 24.12
CA GLY A 152 -27.62 0.25 24.56
C GLY A 152 -29.07 0.69 24.31
N ASP A 153 -29.29 2.00 24.41
CA ASP A 153 -30.62 2.60 24.28
C ASP A 153 -31.06 2.66 22.78
N PRO A 154 -32.16 1.97 22.40
CA PRO A 154 -32.68 1.97 21.04
C PRO A 154 -33.21 3.31 20.56
N ASP A 155 -33.64 4.18 21.47
CA ASP A 155 -34.25 5.48 21.16
C ASP A 155 -33.22 6.64 21.16
N ARG A 156 -31.99 6.36 21.57
CA ARG A 156 -30.92 7.35 21.52
C ARG A 156 -30.66 7.79 20.07
N THR A 157 -30.54 9.09 19.86
CA THR A 157 -30.27 9.64 18.54
C THR A 157 -28.76 9.82 18.29
N HIS A 158 -28.37 9.55 17.07
CA HIS A 158 -26.98 9.63 16.62
C HIS A 158 -26.86 10.44 15.34
N LYS A 159 -25.79 11.25 15.27
CA LYS A 159 -25.44 12.03 14.08
C LYS A 159 -24.12 11.55 13.49
N ARG A 160 -23.15 11.16 14.33
CA ARG A 160 -21.82 10.65 13.92
C ARG A 160 -21.74 9.15 14.25
N VAL A 161 -21.45 8.38 13.21
CA VAL A 161 -21.48 6.90 13.27
C VAL A 161 -20.17 6.34 12.73
N ALA A 162 -19.65 5.33 13.39
CA ALA A 162 -18.50 4.56 12.91
C ALA A 162 -18.94 3.15 12.52
N VAL A 163 -18.32 2.59 11.47
CA VAL A 163 -18.63 1.28 10.91
C VAL A 163 -17.37 0.53 10.54
N VAL A 164 -17.33 -0.77 10.83
CA VAL A 164 -16.23 -1.64 10.45
C VAL A 164 -16.77 -2.98 9.94
N GLY A 165 -16.12 -3.53 8.93
CA GLY A 165 -16.39 -4.89 8.45
C GLY A 165 -15.67 -5.92 9.32
N GLY A 166 -16.34 -7.04 9.63
CA GLY A 166 -15.78 -8.10 10.46
C GLY A 166 -15.77 -7.77 11.96
N SER A 167 -14.87 -8.39 12.71
CA SER A 167 -14.69 -8.15 14.14
C SER A 167 -14.12 -6.74 14.37
N GLY A 168 -14.86 -5.93 15.12
CA GLY A 168 -14.59 -4.52 15.29
C GLY A 168 -14.04 -4.11 16.65
N GLY A 169 -13.89 -5.03 17.60
CA GLY A 169 -13.60 -4.69 18.99
C GLY A 169 -12.32 -3.87 19.19
N SER A 170 -11.27 -4.19 18.46
CA SER A 170 -10.01 -3.42 18.51
C SER A 170 -10.15 -1.95 18.06
N LEU A 171 -11.21 -1.60 17.33
CA LEU A 171 -11.48 -0.27 16.80
C LEU A 171 -12.50 0.54 17.61
N VAL A 172 -13.06 0.00 18.67
CA VAL A 172 -14.02 0.70 19.55
C VAL A 172 -13.37 1.97 20.13
N ALA A 173 -12.13 1.88 20.58
CA ALA A 173 -11.40 3.04 21.11
C ALA A 173 -11.18 4.13 20.04
N ASP A 174 -10.95 3.73 18.79
CA ASP A 174 -10.82 4.66 17.65
C ASP A 174 -12.16 5.32 17.35
N ALA A 175 -13.27 4.57 17.39
CA ALA A 175 -14.61 5.09 17.21
C ALA A 175 -14.95 6.15 18.27
N VAL A 176 -14.65 5.87 19.53
CA VAL A 176 -14.83 6.84 20.62
C VAL A 176 -14.00 8.10 20.39
N ARG A 177 -12.71 7.95 20.07
CA ARG A 177 -11.81 9.09 19.78
C ARG A 177 -12.26 9.94 18.60
N SER A 178 -12.88 9.31 17.59
CA SER A 178 -13.42 10.01 16.42
C SER A 178 -14.70 10.82 16.72
N GLY A 179 -15.26 10.71 17.92
CA GLY A 179 -16.51 11.32 18.31
C GLY A 179 -17.76 10.60 17.79
N ALA A 180 -17.62 9.37 17.31
CA ALA A 180 -18.76 8.55 16.96
C ALA A 180 -19.56 8.17 18.22
N THR A 181 -20.87 8.28 18.14
CA THR A 181 -21.80 7.95 19.24
C THR A 181 -22.51 6.61 19.02
N LEU A 182 -22.34 6.03 17.84
CA LEU A 182 -22.77 4.68 17.47
C LEU A 182 -21.65 3.99 16.71
N PHE A 183 -21.40 2.72 17.06
CA PHE A 183 -20.45 1.85 16.38
C PHE A 183 -21.15 0.63 15.82
N ILE A 184 -20.91 0.31 14.55
CA ILE A 184 -21.50 -0.82 13.83
C ILE A 184 -20.37 -1.77 13.43
N ALA A 185 -20.48 -3.03 13.83
CA ALA A 185 -19.53 -4.09 13.45
C ALA A 185 -20.32 -5.38 13.14
N ALA A 186 -19.70 -6.29 12.40
CA ALA A 186 -20.34 -7.58 12.11
C ALA A 186 -20.27 -8.54 13.31
N ASP A 187 -19.21 -8.45 14.11
CA ASP A 187 -19.00 -9.30 15.28
C ASP A 187 -18.18 -8.56 16.35
N LEU A 188 -18.53 -8.76 17.60
CA LEU A 188 -17.78 -8.33 18.77
C LEU A 188 -17.52 -9.55 19.65
N ARG A 189 -16.29 -9.76 20.03
CA ARG A 189 -15.92 -10.88 20.91
C ARG A 189 -16.34 -10.60 22.34
N TYR A 190 -16.58 -11.68 23.10
CA TYR A 190 -17.03 -11.60 24.48
C TYR A 190 -16.18 -10.73 25.43
N HIS A 191 -14.92 -10.52 25.07
CA HIS A 191 -13.95 -9.75 25.87
C HIS A 191 -13.75 -8.32 25.39
N GLU A 192 -14.55 -7.87 24.41
CA GLU A 192 -14.45 -6.54 23.78
C GLU A 192 -15.64 -5.60 24.15
#